data_7d77be80f132f2cc6c1ee427451bde75
#
_entry.id   7d77be80f132f2cc6c1ee427451bde75
#
_cell.length_a   1.000
_cell.length_b   1.000
_cell.length_c   1.000
_cell.angle_alpha   90.00
_cell.angle_beta   90.00
_cell.angle_gamma   90.00
#
_symmetry.space_group_name_H-M   'P 1'
#
loop_
_entity.id
_entity.type
_entity.pdbx_description
1 polymer ?
#
loop_
_entity_poly.entity_id
_entity_poly.type
_entity_poly.pdbx_seq_one_letter_code
_entity_poly.pdbx_strand_id
1 'polypeptide(L)'
;MRNISINEVDHLPQAVLALGSDYPADTLLDTHSHRRAQFLYAPEGLMKVETEDGQWLVLPYSGVWIPAGKPHQVWLSKVSTYSLYIEVSNAPRQANYCEVIQVSPLLHQLLIQANKLSIDYSRSGRDGALIDLLLYELEAAPALPLFIPLPCNTLLSKQCVEFMERPDIHSSPKDWAHDHNKSERTFHRWFKSETGMSFQAWRNRVCIIYALNALKGNISITEIAFSLGYEHSAAFTAMFSKIMGYSPSQFQKRFHTHDKAL
;
A
#
# COMPACT_ATOMS: atom_id res chain seq x y z
N MET A 1 -9.58 -19.23 -7.26
CA MET A 1 -10.03 -18.68 -5.93
C MET A 1 -11.53 -18.80 -5.78
N ARG A 2 -12.13 -18.49 -4.61
CA ARG A 2 -13.60 -18.62 -4.42
C ARG A 2 -14.39 -17.56 -5.15
N ASN A 3 -13.82 -16.39 -5.36
CA ASN A 3 -14.44 -15.21 -6.01
C ASN A 3 -15.84 -14.87 -5.44
N ILE A 4 -15.97 -14.93 -4.11
CA ILE A 4 -17.19 -14.59 -3.37
C ILE A 4 -17.10 -13.14 -2.92
N SER A 5 -18.16 -12.36 -3.14
CA SER A 5 -18.26 -11.01 -2.63
C SER A 5 -18.46 -10.99 -1.11
N ILE A 6 -17.86 -10.02 -0.41
CA ILE A 6 -18.12 -9.83 1.02
C ILE A 6 -19.62 -9.64 1.32
N ASN A 7 -20.35 -8.98 0.43
CA ASN A 7 -21.78 -8.71 0.59
C ASN A 7 -22.62 -9.99 0.69
N GLU A 8 -22.15 -11.11 0.13
CA GLU A 8 -22.86 -12.40 0.19
C GLU A 8 -22.71 -13.09 1.55
N VAL A 9 -21.63 -12.81 2.27
CA VAL A 9 -21.23 -13.55 3.48
C VAL A 9 -21.06 -12.66 4.73
N ASP A 10 -21.22 -11.35 4.61
CA ASP A 10 -20.99 -10.40 5.70
C ASP A 10 -21.92 -10.61 6.91
N HIS A 11 -23.07 -11.27 6.69
CA HIS A 11 -24.03 -11.63 7.73
C HIS A 11 -23.57 -12.78 8.65
N LEU A 12 -22.51 -13.52 8.28
CA LEU A 12 -22.03 -14.67 9.03
C LEU A 12 -21.41 -14.25 10.37
N PRO A 13 -21.51 -15.10 11.42
CA PRO A 13 -21.09 -14.76 12.78
C PRO A 13 -19.58 -14.85 13.00
N GLN A 14 -18.79 -15.32 12.03
CA GLN A 14 -17.35 -15.46 12.14
C GLN A 14 -16.70 -14.09 12.33
N ALA A 15 -15.80 -13.99 13.29
CA ALA A 15 -15.04 -12.76 13.55
C ALA A 15 -14.11 -12.36 12.38
N VAL A 16 -13.64 -13.35 11.61
CA VAL A 16 -12.80 -13.16 10.43
C VAL A 16 -13.35 -13.98 9.27
N LEU A 17 -13.53 -13.33 8.13
CA LEU A 17 -13.88 -13.99 6.86
C LEU A 17 -12.69 -13.87 5.90
N ALA A 18 -12.14 -15.00 5.48
CA ALA A 18 -11.03 -15.04 4.53
C ALA A 18 -11.57 -15.34 3.11
N LEU A 19 -11.47 -14.35 2.22
CA LEU A 19 -12.01 -14.41 0.86
C LEU A 19 -10.90 -14.16 -0.17
N GLY A 20 -10.68 -15.14 -1.04
CA GLY A 20 -9.73 -15.02 -2.15
C GLY A 20 -10.44 -14.71 -3.46
N SER A 21 -9.88 -13.78 -4.23
CA SER A 21 -10.40 -13.38 -5.54
C SER A 21 -9.30 -13.23 -6.58
N ASP A 22 -9.59 -13.65 -7.80
CA ASP A 22 -8.71 -13.50 -8.95
C ASP A 22 -9.21 -12.33 -9.81
N TYR A 23 -8.32 -11.39 -10.11
CA TYR A 23 -8.62 -10.22 -10.91
C TYR A 23 -7.78 -10.18 -12.19
N PRO A 24 -8.39 -9.91 -13.36
CA PRO A 24 -7.64 -9.67 -14.58
C PRO A 24 -6.77 -8.40 -14.48
N ALA A 25 -5.92 -8.20 -15.51
CA ALA A 25 -5.15 -6.97 -15.60
C ALA A 25 -6.07 -5.74 -15.70
N ASP A 26 -5.61 -4.62 -15.17
CA ASP A 26 -6.27 -3.31 -15.23
C ASP A 26 -7.70 -3.29 -14.66
N THR A 27 -7.94 -4.12 -13.62
CA THR A 27 -9.21 -4.12 -12.92
C THR A 27 -9.30 -2.93 -11.96
N LEU A 28 -10.38 -2.17 -12.08
CA LEU A 28 -10.76 -1.13 -11.13
C LEU A 28 -11.95 -1.62 -10.31
N LEU A 29 -11.79 -1.62 -9.00
CA LEU A 29 -12.90 -1.71 -8.06
C LEU A 29 -13.32 -0.29 -7.69
N ASP A 30 -14.51 0.10 -8.10
CA ASP A 30 -15.07 1.42 -7.82
C ASP A 30 -15.15 1.70 -6.33
N THR A 31 -15.31 2.98 -5.99
CA THR A 31 -15.38 3.43 -4.59
C THR A 31 -16.50 2.69 -3.85
N HIS A 32 -16.11 1.97 -2.80
CA HIS A 32 -16.98 1.21 -1.92
C HIS A 32 -16.48 1.24 -0.48
N SER A 33 -17.29 0.76 0.43
CA SER A 33 -16.92 0.55 1.83
C SER A 33 -17.63 -0.68 2.38
N HIS A 34 -17.14 -1.22 3.48
CA HIS A 34 -17.75 -2.34 4.19
C HIS A 34 -17.63 -2.15 5.70
N ARG A 35 -18.57 -2.76 6.44
CA ARG A 35 -18.67 -2.61 7.90
C ARG A 35 -17.54 -3.25 8.68
N ARG A 36 -16.86 -4.24 8.09
CA ARG A 36 -15.68 -4.90 8.66
C ARG A 36 -14.42 -4.14 8.26
N ALA A 37 -13.39 -4.19 9.08
CA ALA A 37 -12.06 -3.82 8.62
C ALA A 37 -11.55 -4.85 7.60
N GLN A 38 -10.74 -4.42 6.64
CA GLN A 38 -10.17 -5.30 5.63
C GLN A 38 -8.64 -5.29 5.70
N PHE A 39 -8.05 -6.47 5.63
CA PHE A 39 -6.66 -6.61 5.24
C PHE A 39 -6.60 -7.21 3.83
N LEU A 40 -6.21 -6.39 2.85
CA LEU A 40 -6.10 -6.78 1.44
C LEU A 40 -4.63 -7.09 1.12
N TYR A 41 -4.38 -8.35 0.74
CA TYR A 41 -3.04 -8.87 0.45
C TYR A 41 -2.99 -9.54 -0.92
N ALA A 42 -1.86 -9.37 -1.61
CA ALA A 42 -1.52 -10.15 -2.80
C ALA A 42 -0.04 -10.57 -2.75
N PRO A 43 0.29 -11.85 -2.97
CA PRO A 43 1.68 -12.31 -3.03
C PRO A 43 2.43 -11.77 -4.25
N GLU A 44 1.71 -11.50 -5.33
CA GLU A 44 2.22 -11.06 -6.63
C GLU A 44 1.42 -9.86 -7.14
N GLY A 45 1.93 -9.23 -8.19
CA GLY A 45 1.26 -8.09 -8.82
C GLY A 45 1.40 -6.78 -8.03
N LEU A 46 0.63 -5.81 -8.40
CA LEU A 46 0.57 -4.49 -7.80
C LEU A 46 -0.87 -4.11 -7.53
N MET A 47 -1.10 -3.51 -6.38
CA MET A 47 -2.37 -2.87 -6.09
C MET A 47 -2.12 -1.41 -5.66
N LYS A 48 -3.03 -0.54 -6.05
CA LYS A 48 -3.10 0.83 -5.55
C LYS A 48 -4.45 1.03 -4.88
N VAL A 49 -4.44 1.41 -3.62
CA VAL A 49 -5.64 1.79 -2.88
C VAL A 49 -5.68 3.30 -2.77
N GLU A 50 -6.85 3.88 -2.97
CA GLU A 50 -7.08 5.31 -2.86
C GLU A 50 -8.27 5.59 -1.95
N THR A 51 -8.12 6.59 -1.10
CA THR A 51 -9.19 7.14 -0.24
C THR A 51 -9.10 8.66 -0.27
N GLU A 52 -10.00 9.34 0.44
CA GLU A 52 -9.91 10.79 0.65
C GLU A 52 -8.60 11.25 1.32
N ASP A 53 -7.93 10.38 2.10
CA ASP A 53 -6.69 10.73 2.81
C ASP A 53 -5.44 10.63 1.91
N GLY A 54 -5.51 9.94 0.77
CA GLY A 54 -4.37 9.78 -0.13
C GLY A 54 -4.33 8.44 -0.86
N GLN A 55 -3.12 8.05 -1.27
CA GLN A 55 -2.86 6.85 -2.04
C GLN A 55 -1.87 5.92 -1.34
N TRP A 56 -2.16 4.62 -1.38
CA TRP A 56 -1.33 3.53 -0.84
C TRP A 56 -0.91 2.60 -1.96
N LEU A 57 0.40 2.40 -2.11
CA LEU A 57 0.95 1.41 -3.02
C LEU A 57 1.19 0.11 -2.27
N VAL A 58 0.55 -0.95 -2.70
CA VAL A 58 0.67 -2.30 -2.14
C VAL A 58 1.53 -3.14 -3.07
N LEU A 59 2.72 -3.49 -2.60
CA LEU A 59 3.72 -4.29 -3.30
C LEU A 59 3.55 -5.77 -2.97
N PRO A 60 4.14 -6.70 -3.75
CA PRO A 60 4.25 -8.10 -3.35
C PRO A 60 4.82 -8.24 -1.94
N TYR A 61 4.30 -9.21 -1.20
CA TYR A 61 4.64 -9.42 0.22
C TYR A 61 4.38 -8.21 1.12
N SER A 62 3.45 -7.35 0.69
CA SER A 62 2.81 -6.37 1.57
C SER A 62 1.30 -6.43 1.38
N GLY A 63 0.57 -6.02 2.38
CA GLY A 63 -0.88 -5.87 2.31
C GLY A 63 -1.29 -4.50 2.81
N VAL A 64 -2.51 -4.10 2.55
CA VAL A 64 -3.06 -2.85 3.08
C VAL A 64 -4.15 -3.16 4.10
N TRP A 65 -4.00 -2.55 5.28
CA TRP A 65 -5.05 -2.44 6.27
C TRP A 65 -5.99 -1.31 5.91
N ILE A 66 -7.27 -1.60 5.80
CA ILE A 66 -8.34 -0.64 5.50
C ILE A 66 -9.31 -0.67 6.69
N PRO A 67 -9.48 0.45 7.41
CA PRO A 67 -10.42 0.52 8.53
C PRO A 67 -11.87 0.26 8.11
N ALA A 68 -12.66 -0.23 9.04
CA ALA A 68 -14.11 -0.42 8.84
C ALA A 68 -14.80 0.89 8.43
N GLY A 69 -15.70 0.82 7.47
CA GLY A 69 -16.46 1.97 6.97
C GLY A 69 -15.67 2.96 6.11
N LYS A 70 -14.35 2.79 5.90
CA LYS A 70 -13.54 3.72 5.10
C LYS A 70 -13.86 3.55 3.61
N PRO A 71 -14.39 4.60 2.92
CA PRO A 71 -14.57 4.56 1.48
C PRO A 71 -13.22 4.45 0.77
N HIS A 72 -13.10 3.49 -0.15
CA HIS A 72 -11.86 3.25 -0.86
C HIS A 72 -12.11 2.68 -2.25
N GLN A 73 -11.15 2.91 -3.13
CA GLN A 73 -11.09 2.45 -4.51
C GLN A 73 -9.81 1.67 -4.70
N VAL A 74 -9.84 0.59 -5.52
CA VAL A 74 -8.67 -0.28 -5.68
C VAL A 74 -8.40 -0.54 -7.16
N TRP A 75 -7.18 -0.23 -7.60
CA TRP A 75 -6.62 -0.66 -8.89
C TRP A 75 -5.80 -1.92 -8.71
N LEU A 76 -6.03 -2.90 -9.57
CA LEU A 76 -5.44 -4.23 -9.53
C LEU A 76 -4.81 -4.55 -10.88
N SER A 77 -3.53 -4.96 -10.89
CA SER A 77 -2.81 -5.31 -12.11
C SER A 77 -2.55 -6.81 -12.14
N LYS A 78 -3.46 -7.59 -12.73
CA LYS A 78 -3.44 -9.07 -12.84
C LYS A 78 -2.96 -9.73 -11.55
N VAL A 79 -3.86 -9.92 -10.61
CA VAL A 79 -3.50 -10.30 -9.24
C VAL A 79 -4.52 -11.24 -8.62
N SER A 80 -4.02 -12.22 -7.88
CA SER A 80 -4.81 -13.03 -6.95
C SER A 80 -4.70 -12.44 -5.56
N THR A 81 -5.83 -12.04 -4.98
CA THR A 81 -5.89 -11.42 -3.65
C THR A 81 -6.32 -12.40 -2.58
N TYR A 82 -5.84 -12.17 -1.38
CA TYR A 82 -6.25 -12.83 -0.14
C TYR A 82 -6.75 -11.76 0.82
N SER A 83 -8.06 -11.55 0.87
CA SER A 83 -8.67 -10.57 1.75
C SER A 83 -9.09 -11.22 3.06
N LEU A 84 -8.83 -10.53 4.16
CA LEU A 84 -9.45 -10.81 5.45
C LEU A 84 -10.42 -9.68 5.77
N TYR A 85 -11.66 -10.04 6.06
CA TYR A 85 -12.66 -9.10 6.57
C TYR A 85 -12.88 -9.41 8.04
N ILE A 86 -12.56 -8.44 8.89
CA ILE A 86 -12.40 -8.63 10.34
C ILE A 86 -13.43 -7.77 11.06
N GLU A 87 -14.21 -8.36 11.96
CA GLU A 87 -15.13 -7.61 12.82
C GLU A 87 -14.36 -6.56 13.63
N VAL A 88 -14.92 -5.37 13.80
CA VAL A 88 -14.29 -4.25 14.49
C VAL A 88 -13.84 -4.62 15.90
N SER A 89 -14.64 -5.43 16.62
CA SER A 89 -14.31 -5.92 17.96
C SER A 89 -13.08 -6.84 18.02
N ASN A 90 -12.68 -7.42 16.88
CA ASN A 90 -11.57 -8.36 16.76
C ASN A 90 -10.41 -7.76 15.94
N ALA A 91 -10.54 -6.50 15.53
CA ALA A 91 -9.53 -5.85 14.68
C ALA A 91 -8.20 -5.70 15.45
N PRO A 92 -7.09 -6.27 14.94
CA PRO A 92 -5.80 -6.22 15.60
C PRO A 92 -5.14 -4.83 15.51
N ARG A 93 -5.66 -3.99 14.61
CA ARG A 93 -5.17 -2.62 14.38
C ARG A 93 -6.30 -1.63 14.56
N GLN A 94 -6.05 -0.60 15.36
CA GLN A 94 -7.04 0.42 15.74
C GLN A 94 -6.88 1.74 14.98
N ALA A 95 -5.99 1.78 13.96
CA ALA A 95 -5.81 2.97 13.15
C ALA A 95 -7.11 3.30 12.39
N ASN A 96 -7.47 4.58 12.33
CA ASN A 96 -8.59 5.10 11.56
C ASN A 96 -8.20 5.52 10.13
N TYR A 97 -6.98 5.19 9.72
CA TYR A 97 -6.41 5.42 8.39
C TYR A 97 -5.82 4.11 7.84
N CYS A 98 -5.68 4.04 6.51
CA CYS A 98 -5.08 2.88 5.86
C CYS A 98 -3.59 2.79 6.13
N GLU A 99 -3.05 1.56 6.26
CA GLU A 99 -1.63 1.31 6.46
C GLU A 99 -1.16 0.20 5.51
N VAL A 100 -0.01 0.41 4.86
CA VAL A 100 0.66 -0.70 4.16
C VAL A 100 1.51 -1.45 5.15
N ILE A 101 1.35 -2.76 5.20
CA ILE A 101 1.94 -3.65 6.22
C ILE A 101 2.82 -4.67 5.53
N GLN A 102 4.02 -4.90 6.06
CA GLN A 102 4.91 -5.94 5.58
C GLN A 102 4.38 -7.33 5.95
N VAL A 103 4.33 -8.23 4.98
CA VAL A 103 3.91 -9.62 5.20
C VAL A 103 5.13 -10.51 5.35
N SER A 104 5.30 -11.11 6.55
CA SER A 104 6.34 -12.09 6.84
C SER A 104 6.05 -13.41 6.12
N PRO A 105 7.06 -14.31 5.94
CA PRO A 105 6.81 -15.64 5.40
C PRO A 105 5.77 -16.43 6.19
N LEU A 106 5.72 -16.27 7.51
CA LEU A 106 4.72 -16.93 8.36
C LEU A 106 3.32 -16.36 8.09
N LEU A 107 3.18 -15.03 8.12
CA LEU A 107 1.90 -14.35 7.85
C LEU A 107 1.39 -14.69 6.44
N HIS A 108 2.27 -14.77 5.42
CA HIS A 108 1.92 -15.21 4.08
C HIS A 108 1.29 -16.61 4.07
N GLN A 109 1.92 -17.57 4.74
CA GLN A 109 1.39 -18.93 4.81
C GLN A 109 0.06 -19.01 5.58
N LEU A 110 -0.08 -18.24 6.65
CA LEU A 110 -1.34 -18.15 7.41
C LEU A 110 -2.48 -17.57 6.56
N LEU A 111 -2.22 -16.52 5.77
CA LEU A 111 -3.19 -15.93 4.85
C LEU A 111 -3.67 -16.94 3.80
N ILE A 112 -2.75 -17.70 3.19
CA ILE A 112 -3.08 -18.76 2.24
C ILE A 112 -3.94 -19.84 2.90
N GLN A 113 -3.55 -20.29 4.09
CA GLN A 113 -4.30 -21.36 4.79
C GLN A 113 -5.66 -20.87 5.26
N ALA A 114 -5.80 -19.64 5.76
CA ALA A 114 -7.07 -19.05 6.14
C ALA A 114 -8.08 -19.03 4.97
N ASN A 115 -7.60 -18.74 3.76
CA ASN A 115 -8.44 -18.74 2.55
C ASN A 115 -8.86 -20.14 2.09
N LYS A 116 -8.28 -21.21 2.64
CA LYS A 116 -8.71 -22.61 2.40
C LYS A 116 -9.73 -23.12 3.43
N LEU A 117 -9.86 -22.44 4.57
CA LEU A 117 -10.84 -22.81 5.59
C LEU A 117 -12.26 -22.70 5.06
N SER A 118 -13.18 -23.48 5.62
CA SER A 118 -14.61 -23.23 5.40
C SER A 118 -14.98 -21.83 5.86
N ILE A 119 -15.94 -21.17 5.21
CA ILE A 119 -16.38 -19.81 5.61
C ILE A 119 -17.00 -19.86 7.01
N ASP A 120 -17.64 -20.98 7.36
CA ASP A 120 -18.26 -21.27 8.65
C ASP A 120 -17.34 -22.04 9.61
N TYR A 121 -16.01 -21.86 9.48
CA TYR A 121 -15.03 -22.57 10.32
C TYR A 121 -15.35 -22.49 11.81
N SER A 122 -14.98 -23.55 12.55
CA SER A 122 -15.12 -23.56 14.00
C SER A 122 -14.04 -22.72 14.67
N ARG A 123 -14.42 -21.88 15.61
CA ARG A 123 -13.45 -21.10 16.44
C ARG A 123 -12.67 -21.99 17.42
N SER A 124 -13.14 -23.18 17.72
CA SER A 124 -12.43 -24.16 18.55
C SER A 124 -11.51 -25.03 17.69
N GLY A 125 -10.37 -25.44 18.27
CA GLY A 125 -9.43 -26.32 17.60
C GLY A 125 -8.49 -25.65 16.61
N ARG A 126 -8.03 -26.40 15.61
CA ARG A 126 -6.97 -26.00 14.68
C ARG A 126 -7.32 -24.72 13.90
N ASP A 127 -8.53 -24.61 13.38
CA ASP A 127 -8.90 -23.52 12.48
C ASP A 127 -9.04 -22.20 13.25
N GLY A 128 -9.61 -22.22 14.45
CA GLY A 128 -9.61 -21.07 15.36
C GLY A 128 -8.19 -20.64 15.75
N ALA A 129 -7.32 -21.60 16.14
CA ALA A 129 -5.95 -21.30 16.48
C ALA A 129 -5.14 -20.69 15.31
N LEU A 130 -5.42 -21.12 14.07
CA LEU A 130 -4.82 -20.53 12.87
C LEU A 130 -5.25 -19.06 12.72
N ILE A 131 -6.52 -18.76 12.90
CA ILE A 131 -7.04 -17.38 12.80
C ILE A 131 -6.49 -16.52 13.93
N ASP A 132 -6.41 -17.03 15.16
CA ASP A 132 -5.87 -16.27 16.30
C ASP A 132 -4.39 -15.94 16.07
N LEU A 133 -3.57 -16.92 15.63
CA LEU A 133 -2.17 -16.68 15.30
C LEU A 133 -2.02 -15.68 14.15
N LEU A 134 -2.87 -15.77 13.12
CA LEU A 134 -2.88 -14.83 12.00
C LEU A 134 -3.14 -13.39 12.48
N LEU A 135 -4.08 -13.18 13.40
CA LEU A 135 -4.37 -11.86 13.95
C LEU A 135 -3.20 -11.32 14.76
N TYR A 136 -2.52 -12.13 15.58
CA TYR A 136 -1.30 -11.74 16.30
C TYR A 136 -0.15 -11.35 15.35
N GLU A 137 0.07 -12.14 14.30
CA GLU A 137 1.08 -11.81 13.29
C GLU A 137 0.74 -10.51 12.54
N LEU A 138 -0.55 -10.26 12.26
CA LEU A 138 -0.99 -9.03 11.62
C LEU A 138 -0.84 -7.82 12.54
N GLU A 139 -1.08 -7.96 13.85
CA GLU A 139 -0.86 -6.92 14.84
C GLU A 139 0.63 -6.53 14.95
N ALA A 140 1.50 -7.54 15.03
CA ALA A 140 2.94 -7.37 15.19
C ALA A 140 3.65 -6.88 13.91
N ALA A 141 3.02 -7.03 12.74
CA ALA A 141 3.65 -6.71 11.46
C ALA A 141 3.95 -5.21 11.31
N PRO A 142 5.17 -4.82 10.84
CA PRO A 142 5.56 -3.43 10.73
C PRO A 142 4.85 -2.74 9.55
N ALA A 143 4.49 -1.46 9.76
CA ALA A 143 3.99 -0.60 8.69
C ALA A 143 5.12 -0.15 7.77
N LEU A 144 4.84 -0.08 6.47
CA LEU A 144 5.75 0.37 5.44
C LEU A 144 5.44 1.82 5.02
N PRO A 145 6.45 2.64 4.67
CA PRO A 145 6.24 4.04 4.27
C PRO A 145 5.75 4.17 2.81
N LEU A 146 4.74 3.40 2.43
CA LEU A 146 4.20 3.32 1.07
C LEU A 146 2.86 4.06 0.93
N PHE A 147 2.69 5.11 1.70
CA PHE A 147 1.54 6.02 1.67
C PHE A 147 1.96 7.40 1.19
N ILE A 148 1.23 7.97 0.23
CA ILE A 148 1.38 9.34 -0.22
C ILE A 148 0.13 10.11 0.22
N PRO A 149 0.22 10.93 1.27
CA PRO A 149 -0.91 11.77 1.67
C PRO A 149 -1.20 12.82 0.59
N LEU A 150 -2.47 13.01 0.29
CA LEU A 150 -2.93 14.08 -0.58
C LEU A 150 -3.53 15.21 0.26
N PRO A 151 -3.25 16.48 -0.09
CA PRO A 151 -3.84 17.62 0.61
C PRO A 151 -5.33 17.76 0.31
N CYS A 152 -6.10 18.25 1.28
CA CYS A 152 -7.51 18.58 1.08
C CYS A 152 -7.71 19.81 0.18
N ASN A 153 -6.73 20.71 0.12
CA ASN A 153 -6.78 21.86 -0.79
C ASN A 153 -6.75 21.42 -2.25
N THR A 154 -7.77 21.71 -3.02
CA THR A 154 -7.97 21.21 -4.39
C THR A 154 -6.82 21.58 -5.35
N LEU A 155 -6.32 22.83 -5.29
CA LEU A 155 -5.23 23.27 -6.18
C LEU A 155 -3.92 22.58 -5.83
N LEU A 156 -3.61 22.47 -4.54
CA LEU A 156 -2.41 21.77 -4.07
C LEU A 156 -2.51 20.26 -4.37
N SER A 157 -3.68 19.67 -4.17
CA SER A 157 -3.93 18.26 -4.50
C SER A 157 -3.71 17.97 -5.98
N LYS A 158 -4.23 18.82 -6.87
CA LYS A 158 -4.01 18.69 -8.31
C LYS A 158 -2.52 18.72 -8.65
N GLN A 159 -1.77 19.69 -8.11
CA GLN A 159 -0.32 19.78 -8.34
C GLN A 159 0.41 18.57 -7.77
N CYS A 160 0.01 18.04 -6.61
CA CYS A 160 0.55 16.80 -6.06
C CYS A 160 0.32 15.61 -7.00
N VAL A 161 -0.88 15.46 -7.57
CA VAL A 161 -1.20 14.37 -8.50
C VAL A 161 -0.38 14.49 -9.79
N GLU A 162 -0.29 15.69 -10.39
CA GLU A 162 0.54 15.95 -11.56
C GLU A 162 2.02 15.62 -11.30
N PHE A 163 2.53 15.99 -10.13
CA PHE A 163 3.90 15.66 -9.71
C PHE A 163 4.11 14.15 -9.57
N MET A 164 3.11 13.40 -9.11
CA MET A 164 3.22 11.94 -8.95
C MET A 164 3.36 11.21 -10.28
N GLU A 165 2.88 11.78 -11.39
CA GLU A 165 3.05 11.21 -12.73
C GLU A 165 4.49 11.37 -13.27
N ARG A 166 5.16 12.47 -12.91
CA ARG A 166 6.54 12.79 -13.32
C ARG A 166 7.32 13.40 -12.17
N PRO A 167 7.70 12.61 -11.18
CA PRO A 167 8.43 13.13 -10.01
C PRO A 167 9.85 13.54 -10.36
N ASP A 168 10.28 14.68 -9.82
CA ASP A 168 11.62 15.21 -9.99
C ASP A 168 12.20 15.63 -8.63
N ILE A 169 13.39 15.10 -8.30
CA ILE A 169 14.10 15.38 -7.05
C ILE A 169 14.51 16.85 -6.92
N HIS A 170 14.60 17.59 -8.02
CA HIS A 170 14.94 19.01 -8.03
C HIS A 170 13.76 19.94 -7.76
N SER A 171 12.53 19.43 -7.80
CA SER A 171 11.34 20.21 -7.42
C SER A 171 11.54 20.85 -6.05
N SER A 172 11.47 22.17 -6.01
CA SER A 172 11.79 22.91 -4.79
C SER A 172 10.52 23.42 -4.07
N PRO A 173 10.54 23.52 -2.75
CA PRO A 173 9.43 24.15 -2.00
C PRO A 173 9.28 25.63 -2.35
N LYS A 174 10.32 26.30 -2.85
CA LYS A 174 10.29 27.68 -3.29
C LYS A 174 9.43 27.87 -4.53
N ASP A 175 9.59 26.98 -5.53
CA ASP A 175 8.81 27.03 -6.78
C ASP A 175 7.33 26.78 -6.49
N TRP A 176 7.04 25.75 -5.71
CA TRP A 176 5.67 25.45 -5.30
C TRP A 176 5.04 26.56 -4.45
N ALA A 177 5.82 27.23 -3.59
CA ALA A 177 5.36 28.38 -2.82
C ALA A 177 4.97 29.55 -3.74
N HIS A 178 5.76 29.79 -4.77
CA HIS A 178 5.46 30.83 -5.79
C HIS A 178 4.14 30.54 -6.51
N ASP A 179 3.93 29.28 -6.95
CA ASP A 179 2.70 28.86 -7.65
C ASP A 179 1.42 29.09 -6.80
N HIS A 180 1.56 29.01 -5.47
CA HIS A 180 0.48 29.24 -4.53
C HIS A 180 0.47 30.64 -3.90
N ASN A 181 1.23 31.61 -4.44
CA ASN A 181 1.33 32.98 -3.91
C ASN A 181 1.69 33.01 -2.41
N LYS A 182 2.62 32.16 -1.98
CA LYS A 182 3.07 32.05 -0.59
C LYS A 182 4.58 32.28 -0.49
N SER A 183 5.02 32.78 0.68
CA SER A 183 6.44 32.68 1.01
C SER A 183 6.82 31.23 1.26
N GLU A 184 8.06 30.85 1.03
CA GLU A 184 8.58 29.50 1.27
C GLU A 184 8.30 29.01 2.70
N ARG A 185 8.51 29.89 3.71
CA ARG A 185 8.19 29.60 5.12
C ARG A 185 6.69 29.29 5.33
N THR A 186 5.82 30.05 4.68
CA THR A 186 4.37 29.83 4.77
C THR A 186 3.96 28.54 4.09
N PHE A 187 4.56 28.26 2.93
CA PHE A 187 4.34 27.02 2.18
C PHE A 187 4.73 25.80 3.00
N HIS A 188 5.92 25.75 3.60
CA HIS A 188 6.37 24.64 4.43
C HIS A 188 5.36 24.30 5.54
N ARG A 189 4.87 25.34 6.25
CA ARG A 189 3.90 25.15 7.33
C ARG A 189 2.55 24.67 6.79
N TRP A 190 2.09 25.27 5.72
CA TRP A 190 0.82 24.92 5.08
C TRP A 190 0.89 23.51 4.49
N PHE A 191 1.91 23.16 3.72
CA PHE A 191 2.07 21.81 3.16
C PHE A 191 2.08 20.74 4.27
N LYS A 192 2.78 21.02 5.37
CA LYS A 192 2.81 20.10 6.51
C LYS A 192 1.45 19.99 7.22
N SER A 193 0.68 21.06 7.31
CA SER A 193 -0.67 21.00 7.89
C SER A 193 -1.65 20.22 7.03
N GLU A 194 -1.52 20.28 5.71
CA GLU A 194 -2.37 19.55 4.75
C GLU A 194 -2.00 18.05 4.65
N THR A 195 -0.71 17.71 4.68
CA THR A 195 -0.23 16.35 4.37
C THR A 195 0.35 15.60 5.58
N GLY A 196 0.52 16.25 6.71
CA GLY A 196 1.18 15.67 7.89
C GLY A 196 2.71 15.56 7.76
N MET A 197 3.32 15.87 6.59
CA MET A 197 4.75 15.70 6.34
C MET A 197 5.40 16.95 5.72
N SER A 198 6.74 17.03 5.83
CA SER A 198 7.47 18.05 5.09
C SER A 198 7.41 17.78 3.58
N PHE A 199 7.46 18.84 2.76
CA PHE A 199 7.51 18.71 1.29
C PHE A 199 8.65 17.78 0.83
N GLN A 200 9.84 17.90 1.40
CA GLN A 200 10.96 17.05 1.05
C GLN A 200 10.72 15.56 1.36
N ALA A 201 10.13 15.26 2.53
CA ALA A 201 9.80 13.89 2.90
C ALA A 201 8.72 13.32 1.97
N TRP A 202 7.71 14.12 1.64
CA TRP A 202 6.64 13.77 0.70
C TRP A 202 7.21 13.52 -0.71
N ARG A 203 7.99 14.45 -1.25
CA ARG A 203 8.65 14.33 -2.56
C ARG A 203 9.51 13.06 -2.65
N ASN A 204 10.36 12.81 -1.65
CA ASN A 204 11.19 11.61 -1.62
C ASN A 204 10.34 10.33 -1.63
N ARG A 205 9.22 10.33 -0.91
CA ARG A 205 8.30 9.18 -0.88
C ARG A 205 7.64 8.94 -2.24
N VAL A 206 7.23 10.01 -2.93
CA VAL A 206 6.73 9.91 -4.32
C VAL A 206 7.79 9.32 -5.24
N CYS A 207 9.04 9.81 -5.18
CA CYS A 207 10.16 9.27 -5.96
C CYS A 207 10.40 7.78 -5.66
N ILE A 208 10.29 7.34 -4.40
CA ILE A 208 10.39 5.92 -4.03
C ILE A 208 9.29 5.10 -4.67
N ILE A 209 8.03 5.53 -4.57
CA ILE A 209 6.89 4.79 -5.11
C ILE A 209 6.97 4.71 -6.63
N TYR A 210 7.36 5.78 -7.31
CA TYR A 210 7.67 5.76 -8.74
C TYR A 210 8.77 4.74 -9.07
N ALA A 211 9.89 4.77 -8.33
CA ALA A 211 11.00 3.85 -8.52
C ALA A 211 10.60 2.38 -8.30
N LEU A 212 9.81 2.09 -7.27
CA LEU A 212 9.30 0.74 -7.00
C LEU A 212 8.46 0.21 -8.17
N ASN A 213 7.65 1.05 -8.80
CA ASN A 213 6.90 0.69 -10.01
C ASN A 213 7.84 0.40 -11.20
N ALA A 214 8.82 1.28 -11.43
CA ALA A 214 9.76 1.15 -12.54
C ALA A 214 10.69 -0.07 -12.39
N LEU A 215 11.13 -0.40 -11.16
CA LEU A 215 11.99 -1.56 -10.86
C LEU A 215 11.36 -2.91 -11.21
N LYS A 216 10.04 -2.99 -11.34
CA LYS A 216 9.33 -4.19 -11.80
C LYS A 216 9.49 -4.43 -13.31
N GLY A 217 9.55 -3.36 -14.09
CA GLY A 217 9.58 -3.38 -15.55
C GLY A 217 10.95 -3.68 -16.15
N ASN A 218 11.92 -4.25 -15.42
CA ASN A 218 13.31 -4.47 -15.87
C ASN A 218 14.07 -3.19 -16.27
N ILE A 219 13.61 -2.02 -15.84
CA ILE A 219 14.33 -0.75 -16.04
C ILE A 219 15.55 -0.74 -15.13
N SER A 220 16.69 -0.29 -15.64
CA SER A 220 17.92 -0.24 -14.86
C SER A 220 17.83 0.80 -13.73
N ILE A 221 18.51 0.53 -12.61
CA ILE A 221 18.57 1.47 -11.47
C ILE A 221 19.12 2.84 -11.91
N THR A 222 20.02 2.84 -12.88
CA THR A 222 20.62 4.06 -13.43
C THR A 222 19.60 4.87 -14.23
N GLU A 223 18.81 4.24 -15.08
CA GLU A 223 17.72 4.90 -15.84
C GLU A 223 16.64 5.46 -14.90
N ILE A 224 16.28 4.72 -13.86
CA ILE A 224 15.33 5.19 -12.85
C ILE A 224 15.88 6.41 -12.12
N ALA A 225 17.16 6.38 -11.73
CA ALA A 225 17.80 7.52 -11.07
C ALA A 225 17.76 8.77 -11.97
N PHE A 226 18.11 8.63 -13.25
CA PHE A 226 18.10 9.75 -14.20
C PHE A 226 16.68 10.25 -14.48
N SER A 227 15.68 9.36 -14.60
CA SER A 227 14.28 9.76 -14.81
C SER A 227 13.72 10.56 -13.60
N LEU A 228 14.28 10.37 -12.41
CA LEU A 228 13.96 11.10 -11.21
C LEU A 228 14.80 12.38 -11.03
N GLY A 229 15.68 12.72 -11.98
CA GLY A 229 16.53 13.91 -11.95
C GLY A 229 17.85 13.73 -11.19
N TYR A 230 18.23 12.54 -10.72
CA TYR A 230 19.54 12.35 -10.08
C TYR A 230 20.68 12.36 -11.11
N GLU A 231 21.74 13.09 -10.82
CA GLU A 231 22.97 13.09 -11.65
C GLU A 231 23.72 11.76 -11.55
N HIS A 232 23.62 11.07 -10.41
CA HIS A 232 24.30 9.78 -10.16
C HIS A 232 23.38 8.79 -9.46
N SER A 233 23.38 7.55 -9.91
CA SER A 233 22.58 6.48 -9.32
C SER A 233 22.90 6.18 -7.85
N ALA A 234 24.11 6.54 -7.39
CA ALA A 234 24.52 6.38 -6.00
C ALA A 234 23.67 7.23 -5.03
N ALA A 235 23.37 8.49 -5.40
CA ALA A 235 22.54 9.38 -4.59
C ALA A 235 21.11 8.87 -4.47
N PHE A 236 20.52 8.39 -5.57
CA PHE A 236 19.22 7.70 -5.56
C PHE A 236 19.26 6.46 -4.68
N THR A 237 20.27 5.58 -4.84
CA THR A 237 20.43 4.35 -4.05
C THR A 237 20.52 4.64 -2.56
N ALA A 238 21.24 5.68 -2.16
CA ALA A 238 21.35 6.10 -0.76
C ALA A 238 19.99 6.56 -0.20
N MET A 239 19.27 7.40 -0.95
CA MET A 239 17.92 7.86 -0.56
C MET A 239 16.93 6.70 -0.46
N PHE A 240 16.92 5.82 -1.45
CA PHE A 240 16.06 4.64 -1.47
C PHE A 240 16.34 3.73 -0.26
N SER A 241 17.62 3.38 -0.02
CA SER A 241 18.02 2.51 1.08
C SER A 241 17.70 3.10 2.45
N LYS A 242 17.84 4.42 2.60
CA LYS A 242 17.49 5.11 3.85
C LYS A 242 16.00 5.01 4.17
N ILE A 243 15.13 5.06 3.16
CA ILE A 243 13.67 5.04 3.35
C ILE A 243 13.15 3.60 3.45
N MET A 244 13.64 2.70 2.61
CA MET A 244 13.14 1.34 2.49
C MET A 244 13.84 0.33 3.39
N GLY A 245 15.02 0.66 3.94
CA GLY A 245 15.83 -0.25 4.74
C GLY A 245 16.64 -1.28 3.94
N TYR A 246 16.53 -1.28 2.60
CA TYR A 246 17.27 -2.15 1.67
C TYR A 246 17.51 -1.43 0.33
N SER A 247 18.47 -1.92 -0.46
CA SER A 247 18.84 -1.28 -1.72
C SER A 247 17.85 -1.57 -2.87
N PRO A 248 17.81 -0.73 -3.93
CA PRO A 248 17.01 -1.00 -5.14
C PRO A 248 17.35 -2.35 -5.78
N SER A 249 18.65 -2.75 -5.78
CA SER A 249 19.08 -4.04 -6.33
C SER A 249 18.60 -5.23 -5.49
N GLN A 250 18.54 -5.08 -4.17
CA GLN A 250 17.95 -6.11 -3.29
C GLN A 250 16.45 -6.24 -3.54
N PHE A 251 15.74 -5.12 -3.76
CA PHE A 251 14.34 -5.14 -4.12
C PHE A 251 14.13 -5.87 -5.46
N GLN A 252 14.87 -5.50 -6.50
CA GLN A 252 14.79 -6.12 -7.82
C GLN A 252 15.03 -7.64 -7.76
N LYS A 253 16.07 -8.08 -7.03
CA LYS A 253 16.34 -9.51 -6.85
C LYS A 253 15.16 -10.24 -6.19
N ARG A 254 14.57 -9.68 -5.13
CA ARG A 254 13.40 -10.29 -4.47
C ARG A 254 12.21 -10.41 -5.41
N PHE A 255 12.01 -9.41 -6.27
CA PHE A 255 10.90 -9.38 -7.22
C PHE A 255 11.07 -10.44 -8.32
N HIS A 256 12.26 -10.53 -8.94
CA HIS A 256 12.54 -11.45 -10.06
C HIS A 256 12.83 -12.89 -9.67
N THR A 257 13.22 -13.16 -8.41
CA THR A 257 13.44 -14.53 -7.95
C THR A 257 12.13 -15.30 -7.83
N HIS A 258 11.02 -14.63 -7.67
CA HIS A 258 9.70 -15.25 -7.56
C HIS A 258 8.99 -15.45 -8.91
N ASP A 259 9.30 -14.64 -9.94
CA ASP A 259 8.82 -14.86 -11.32
C ASP A 259 9.39 -16.15 -11.97
N LYS A 260 10.47 -16.71 -11.43
CA LYS A 260 11.13 -17.92 -11.96
C LYS A 260 10.77 -19.21 -11.21
N ALA A 261 9.96 -19.14 -10.18
CA ALA A 261 9.58 -20.29 -9.35
C ALA A 261 8.17 -20.82 -9.66
N LEU A 262 7.56 -20.40 -10.74
CA LEU A 262 6.35 -20.89 -11.37
C LEU A 262 6.67 -21.39 -12.78
#